data_92e8f5379bbf5be1038a09001fc25474
#
_entry.id   92e8f5379bbf5be1038a09001fc25474
#
_cell.length_a   1.000
_cell.length_b   1.000
_cell.length_c   1.000
_cell.angle_alpha   90.00
_cell.angle_beta   90.00
_cell.angle_gamma   90.00
#
_symmetry.space_group_name_H-M   'P 1'
#
loop_
_entity.id
_entity.type
_entity.pdbx_description
1 polymer ?
#
loop_
_entity_poly.entity_id
_entity_poly.type
_entity_poly.pdbx_seq_one_letter_code
_entity_poly.pdbx_strand_id
1 'polypeptide(L)'
;MANGSPDRGAELDPRVFDAESFQRDPFPVYKQLRDHHPVYHDRFHNRWILSRYWDVDGAFQDNTAYDRAVYKPDGPYEFGSKHVFGPNILEYGNSTEHRRLRNIVAGQFLGQKLNDFLPMIDQIAQEVVARFIDHGTCEIVEQFSSQVPIRVISNM
;
A
#
# COMPACT_ATOMS: atom_id res chain seq x y z
N MET A 1 -3.35 11.98 46.29
CA MET A 1 -2.85 11.33 45.05
C MET A 1 -3.75 11.78 43.93
N ALA A 2 -3.30 12.78 43.16
CA ALA A 2 -4.09 13.34 42.08
C ALA A 2 -4.02 12.40 40.88
N ASN A 3 -5.14 11.79 40.54
CA ASN A 3 -5.35 11.06 39.30
C ASN A 3 -5.47 12.10 38.16
N GLY A 4 -4.32 12.53 37.62
CA GLY A 4 -4.31 13.30 36.39
C GLY A 4 -4.76 12.38 35.25
N SER A 5 -6.00 12.57 34.80
CA SER A 5 -6.41 12.01 33.51
C SER A 5 -5.41 12.49 32.46
N PRO A 6 -4.87 11.61 31.60
CA PRO A 6 -4.03 12.07 30.49
C PRO A 6 -4.85 13.07 29.68
N ASP A 7 -4.21 14.19 29.40
CA ASP A 7 -4.73 15.21 28.48
C ASP A 7 -5.15 14.50 27.17
N ARG A 8 -6.45 14.31 27.03
CA ARG A 8 -7.01 13.82 25.78
C ARG A 8 -6.96 15.01 24.84
N GLY A 9 -5.87 15.11 24.10
CA GLY A 9 -5.72 16.12 23.06
C GLY A 9 -7.02 16.32 22.28
N ALA A 10 -7.21 17.50 21.70
CA ALA A 10 -8.42 17.86 20.99
C ALA A 10 -8.91 16.71 20.10
N GLU A 11 -10.19 16.37 20.19
CA GLU A 11 -10.81 15.30 19.42
C GLU A 11 -10.54 15.53 17.92
N LEU A 12 -9.98 14.53 17.25
CA LEU A 12 -9.67 14.63 15.84
C LEU A 12 -10.97 14.49 15.03
N ASP A 13 -11.32 15.52 14.25
CA ASP A 13 -12.43 15.41 13.30
C ASP A 13 -12.05 14.42 12.18
N PRO A 14 -12.76 13.31 12.00
CA PRO A 14 -12.45 12.32 10.97
C PRO A 14 -12.51 12.86 9.54
N ARG A 15 -13.24 13.98 9.31
CA ARG A 15 -13.28 14.62 7.99
C ARG A 15 -11.95 15.20 7.55
N VAL A 16 -11.00 15.33 8.47
CA VAL A 16 -9.63 15.75 8.13
C VAL A 16 -8.99 14.83 7.07
N PHE A 17 -9.36 13.55 7.04
CA PHE A 17 -8.83 12.60 6.07
C PHE A 17 -9.32 12.82 4.64
N ASP A 18 -10.43 13.55 4.45
CA ASP A 18 -10.99 13.91 3.15
C ASP A 18 -10.55 15.31 2.70
N ALA A 19 -9.92 16.07 3.60
CA ALA A 19 -9.52 17.45 3.33
C ALA A 19 -8.38 17.53 2.30
N GLU A 20 -8.43 18.50 1.42
CA GLU A 20 -7.37 18.77 0.45
C GLU A 20 -6.02 19.07 1.14
N SER A 21 -6.04 19.70 2.31
CA SER A 21 -4.85 19.93 3.13
C SER A 21 -4.17 18.64 3.56
N PHE A 22 -4.94 17.59 3.90
CA PHE A 22 -4.41 16.27 4.23
C PHE A 22 -3.80 15.58 3.00
N GLN A 23 -4.42 15.72 1.84
CA GLN A 23 -3.87 15.15 0.60
C GLN A 23 -2.56 15.81 0.19
N ARG A 24 -2.40 17.11 0.47
CA ARG A 24 -1.16 17.86 0.18
C ARG A 24 -0.06 17.59 1.19
N ASP A 25 -0.41 17.57 2.48
CA ASP A 25 0.53 17.32 3.58
C ASP A 25 -0.16 16.54 4.72
N PRO A 26 -0.06 15.22 4.75
CA PRO A 26 -0.69 14.38 5.78
C PRO A 26 0.11 14.34 7.10
N PHE A 27 1.37 14.80 7.11
CA PHE A 27 2.27 14.61 8.23
C PHE A 27 1.82 15.28 9.55
N PRO A 28 1.22 16.48 9.55
CA PRO A 28 0.68 17.09 10.78
C PRO A 28 -0.41 16.22 11.43
N VAL A 29 -1.32 15.65 10.61
CA VAL A 29 -2.38 14.75 11.09
C VAL A 29 -1.79 13.45 11.61
N TYR A 30 -0.82 12.86 10.92
CA TYR A 30 -0.13 11.66 11.41
C TYR A 30 0.63 11.94 12.71
N LYS A 31 1.19 13.13 12.90
CA LYS A 31 1.81 13.50 14.17
C LYS A 31 0.77 13.57 15.29
N GLN A 32 -0.37 14.20 15.06
CA GLN A 32 -1.46 14.29 16.04
C GLN A 32 -1.97 12.90 16.41
N LEU A 33 -2.15 12.00 15.44
CA LEU A 33 -2.51 10.61 15.68
C LEU A 33 -1.48 9.92 16.59
N ARG A 34 -0.19 9.98 16.24
CA ARG A 34 0.86 9.31 17.04
C ARG A 34 0.94 9.82 18.47
N ASP A 35 0.77 11.12 18.66
CA ASP A 35 0.96 11.76 19.96
C ASP A 35 -0.26 11.56 20.87
N HIS A 36 -1.47 11.65 20.32
CA HIS A 36 -2.70 11.71 21.11
C HIS A 36 -3.68 10.56 20.86
N HIS A 37 -3.68 9.97 19.67
CA HIS A 37 -4.64 8.96 19.26
C HIS A 37 -3.96 7.79 18.51
N PRO A 38 -2.98 7.09 19.10
CA PRO A 38 -2.17 6.09 18.39
C PRO A 38 -2.98 4.94 17.80
N VAL A 39 -4.10 4.62 18.43
CA VAL A 39 -5.13 3.72 17.92
C VAL A 39 -6.41 4.52 17.84
N TYR A 40 -6.78 4.95 16.66
CA TYR A 40 -7.91 5.84 16.42
C TYR A 40 -9.07 5.11 15.72
N HIS A 41 -10.27 5.21 16.29
CA HIS A 41 -11.48 4.72 15.65
C HIS A 41 -12.14 5.83 14.84
N ASP A 42 -11.89 5.83 13.55
CA ASP A 42 -12.56 6.70 12.60
C ASP A 42 -13.99 6.17 12.33
N ARG A 43 -14.94 6.70 13.11
CA ARG A 43 -16.35 6.28 13.03
C ARG A 43 -17.03 6.75 11.75
N PHE A 44 -16.52 7.80 11.13
CA PHE A 44 -17.09 8.33 9.90
C PHE A 44 -16.83 7.42 8.71
N HIS A 45 -15.59 6.90 8.58
CA HIS A 45 -15.22 5.95 7.53
C HIS A 45 -15.30 4.48 8.01
N ASN A 46 -15.77 4.24 9.23
CA ASN A 46 -15.89 2.90 9.85
C ASN A 46 -14.59 2.09 9.77
N ARG A 47 -13.50 2.67 10.22
CA ARG A 47 -12.17 2.04 10.19
C ARG A 47 -11.37 2.34 11.44
N TRP A 48 -10.39 1.48 11.73
CA TRP A 48 -9.37 1.71 12.76
C TRP A 48 -8.07 2.15 12.09
N ILE A 49 -7.42 3.15 12.68
CA ILE A 49 -6.15 3.69 12.20
C ILE A 49 -5.11 3.46 13.29
N LEU A 50 -4.04 2.76 12.94
CA LEU A 50 -2.84 2.59 13.74
C LEU A 50 -1.78 3.56 13.22
N SER A 51 -1.12 4.29 14.11
CA SER A 51 -0.20 5.34 13.68
C SER A 51 1.22 5.20 14.23
N ARG A 52 1.45 4.43 15.29
CA ARG A 52 2.79 4.18 15.83
C ARG A 52 3.42 2.99 15.13
N TYR A 53 4.72 3.06 14.89
CA TYR A 53 5.48 2.01 14.21
C TYR A 53 5.23 0.62 14.81
N TRP A 54 5.38 0.48 16.14
CA TRP A 54 5.25 -0.81 16.79
C TRP A 54 3.84 -1.38 16.78
N ASP A 55 2.81 -0.54 16.82
CA ASP A 55 1.41 -0.96 16.69
C ASP A 55 1.12 -1.48 15.28
N VAL A 56 1.65 -0.78 14.27
CA VAL A 56 1.54 -1.18 12.86
C VAL A 56 2.32 -2.47 12.60
N ASP A 57 3.58 -2.53 13.04
CA ASP A 57 4.43 -3.72 12.86
C ASP A 57 3.82 -4.95 13.54
N GLY A 58 3.34 -4.80 14.80
CA GLY A 58 2.66 -5.87 15.51
C GLY A 58 1.40 -6.35 14.79
N ALA A 59 0.58 -5.42 14.25
CA ALA A 59 -0.61 -5.78 13.49
C ALA A 59 -0.27 -6.54 12.19
N PHE A 60 0.82 -6.19 11.51
CA PHE A 60 1.27 -6.91 10.31
C PHE A 60 1.84 -8.31 10.61
N GLN A 61 2.36 -8.53 11.81
CA GLN A 61 2.93 -9.82 12.21
C GLN A 61 1.89 -10.76 12.83
N ASP A 62 0.84 -10.22 13.45
CA ASP A 62 -0.22 -11.00 14.09
C ASP A 62 -1.27 -11.45 13.07
N ASN A 63 -1.00 -12.58 12.46
CA ASN A 63 -1.89 -13.21 11.48
C ASN A 63 -3.11 -13.92 12.11
N THR A 64 -3.21 -13.94 13.44
CA THR A 64 -4.35 -14.53 14.16
C THR A 64 -5.44 -13.49 14.45
N ALA A 65 -5.03 -12.30 14.83
CA ALA A 65 -5.93 -11.20 15.14
C ALA A 65 -6.29 -10.34 13.92
N TYR A 66 -5.36 -10.24 12.95
CA TYR A 66 -5.50 -9.38 11.78
C TYR A 66 -5.39 -10.19 10.49
N ASP A 67 -6.48 -10.21 9.74
CA ASP A 67 -6.51 -10.83 8.41
C ASP A 67 -6.45 -9.75 7.33
N ARG A 68 -5.68 -10.03 6.29
CA ARG A 68 -5.59 -9.20 5.08
C ARG A 68 -6.58 -9.62 3.99
N ALA A 69 -7.43 -10.61 4.28
CA ALA A 69 -8.42 -11.07 3.33
C ALA A 69 -9.43 -9.96 3.00
N VAL A 70 -9.19 -9.27 1.92
CA VAL A 70 -10.15 -8.31 1.33
C VAL A 70 -11.26 -9.08 0.60
N TYR A 71 -10.93 -10.28 0.11
CA TYR A 71 -11.87 -11.15 -0.56
C TYR A 71 -12.73 -11.92 0.44
N LYS A 72 -14.00 -11.57 0.47
CA LYS A 72 -15.06 -12.35 1.13
C LYS A 72 -15.94 -12.92 0.03
N PRO A 73 -16.04 -14.25 -0.12
CA PRO A 73 -16.84 -14.87 -1.20
C PRO A 73 -18.29 -14.36 -1.25
N ASP A 74 -18.85 -14.01 -0.08
CA ASP A 74 -20.24 -13.58 0.09
C ASP A 74 -20.37 -12.10 0.50
N GLY A 75 -19.29 -11.31 0.44
CA GLY A 75 -19.26 -9.91 0.85
C GLY A 75 -19.32 -8.92 -0.31
N PRO A 76 -19.75 -7.68 -0.06
CA PRO A 76 -19.64 -6.63 -1.08
C PRO A 76 -18.16 -6.38 -1.39
N TYR A 77 -17.81 -6.41 -2.67
CA TYR A 77 -16.48 -6.04 -3.15
C TYR A 77 -16.33 -4.52 -3.04
N GLU A 78 -15.60 -4.05 -2.04
CA GLU A 78 -15.39 -2.61 -1.84
C GLU A 78 -14.36 -2.00 -2.79
N PHE A 79 -13.55 -2.78 -3.46
CA PHE A 79 -12.63 -2.32 -4.49
C PHE A 79 -13.00 -2.89 -5.86
N GLY A 80 -13.67 -2.06 -6.56
CA GLY A 80 -14.32 -2.03 -7.86
C GLY A 80 -13.72 -2.71 -9.06
N SER A 81 -13.12 -3.84 -9.00
CA SER A 81 -13.02 -4.72 -10.15
C SER A 81 -13.69 -6.03 -9.83
N LYS A 82 -14.84 -6.26 -10.43
CA LYS A 82 -15.32 -7.62 -10.63
C LYS A 82 -14.16 -8.33 -11.31
N HIS A 83 -13.49 -9.20 -10.57
CA HIS A 83 -12.28 -9.85 -11.05
C HIS A 83 -12.60 -10.64 -12.31
N VAL A 84 -12.15 -10.15 -13.44
CA VAL A 84 -12.22 -10.87 -14.72
C VAL A 84 -11.46 -12.20 -14.62
N PHE A 85 -10.47 -12.26 -13.72
CA PHE A 85 -9.58 -13.41 -13.53
C PHE A 85 -9.70 -14.07 -12.15
N GLY A 86 -10.73 -13.75 -11.36
CA GLY A 86 -10.87 -14.22 -9.99
C GLY A 86 -10.03 -13.43 -8.98
N PRO A 87 -10.06 -13.81 -7.69
CA PRO A 87 -9.30 -13.12 -6.65
C PRO A 87 -7.79 -13.22 -6.90
N ASN A 88 -7.10 -12.10 -6.78
CA ASN A 88 -5.65 -12.06 -6.93
C ASN A 88 -4.94 -12.53 -5.66
N ILE A 89 -3.63 -12.77 -5.76
CA ILE A 89 -2.81 -13.29 -4.66
C ILE A 89 -2.87 -12.43 -3.39
N LEU A 90 -3.11 -11.11 -3.50
CA LEU A 90 -3.16 -10.19 -2.38
C LEU A 90 -4.48 -10.26 -1.61
N GLU A 91 -5.52 -10.83 -2.20
CA GLU A 91 -6.87 -10.93 -1.63
C GLU A 91 -7.07 -12.18 -0.78
N TYR A 92 -6.19 -13.16 -0.92
CA TYR A 92 -6.19 -14.38 -0.12
C TYR A 92 -5.50 -14.16 1.23
N GLY A 93 -5.71 -13.18 1.98
CA GLY A 93 -5.17 -12.99 3.33
C GLY A 93 -3.95 -13.84 3.69
N ASN A 94 -3.85 -14.30 4.93
CA ASN A 94 -2.75 -15.14 5.42
C ASN A 94 -3.03 -16.66 5.31
N SER A 95 -3.90 -17.04 4.39
CA SER A 95 -4.29 -18.43 4.18
C SER A 95 -3.15 -19.29 3.61
N THR A 96 -3.32 -20.60 3.69
CA THR A 96 -2.43 -21.54 3.02
C THR A 96 -2.38 -21.32 1.52
N GLU A 97 -3.51 -20.90 0.93
CA GLU A 97 -3.61 -20.62 -0.50
C GLU A 97 -2.80 -19.38 -0.89
N HIS A 98 -2.83 -18.30 -0.09
CA HIS A 98 -1.96 -17.16 -0.30
C HIS A 98 -0.48 -17.57 -0.36
N ARG A 99 -0.04 -18.35 0.63
CA ARG A 99 1.35 -18.83 0.67
C ARG A 99 1.70 -19.69 -0.54
N ARG A 100 0.79 -20.57 -0.95
CA ARG A 100 0.97 -21.41 -2.13
C ARG A 100 1.16 -20.56 -3.38
N LEU A 101 0.26 -19.60 -3.63
CA LEU A 101 0.31 -18.73 -4.80
C LEU A 101 1.54 -17.81 -4.78
N ARG A 102 1.86 -17.23 -3.62
CA ARG A 102 3.04 -16.38 -3.45
C ARG A 102 4.32 -17.16 -3.78
N ASN A 103 4.44 -18.41 -3.35
CA ASN A 103 5.63 -19.22 -3.58
C ASN A 103 5.83 -19.55 -5.07
N ILE A 104 4.77 -19.63 -5.87
CA ILE A 104 4.88 -19.84 -7.32
C ILE A 104 5.65 -18.68 -7.97
N VAL A 105 5.33 -17.46 -7.61
CA VAL A 105 5.92 -16.26 -8.22
C VAL A 105 7.19 -15.79 -7.53
N ALA A 106 7.32 -16.01 -6.22
CA ALA A 106 8.44 -15.46 -5.43
C ALA A 106 9.81 -15.92 -5.95
N GLY A 107 9.89 -17.15 -6.46
CA GLY A 107 11.14 -17.68 -7.00
C GLY A 107 11.66 -16.95 -8.25
N GLN A 108 10.82 -16.19 -8.94
CA GLN A 108 11.23 -15.38 -10.09
C GLN A 108 11.95 -14.09 -9.65
N PHE A 109 11.70 -13.62 -8.42
CA PHE A 109 12.23 -12.37 -7.88
C PHE A 109 13.46 -12.56 -6.98
N LEU A 110 14.05 -13.74 -6.96
CA LEU A 110 15.15 -14.05 -6.05
C LEU A 110 16.43 -14.47 -6.79
N GLY A 111 17.56 -14.09 -6.19
CA GLY A 111 18.88 -14.59 -6.60
C GLY A 111 19.27 -14.26 -8.04
N GLN A 112 19.85 -15.22 -8.73
CA GLN A 112 20.36 -15.05 -10.09
C GLN A 112 19.26 -14.70 -11.10
N LYS A 113 18.07 -15.25 -10.94
CA LYS A 113 16.95 -14.93 -11.84
C LYS A 113 16.63 -13.44 -11.92
N LEU A 114 16.70 -12.72 -10.77
CA LEU A 114 16.51 -11.29 -10.77
C LEU A 114 17.59 -10.58 -11.60
N ASN A 115 18.85 -11.03 -11.49
CA ASN A 115 19.95 -10.47 -12.28
C ASN A 115 19.79 -10.70 -13.78
N ASP A 116 19.17 -11.82 -14.18
CA ASP A 116 18.93 -12.14 -15.59
C ASP A 116 17.96 -11.14 -16.25
N PHE A 117 17.12 -10.43 -15.46
CA PHE A 117 16.23 -9.40 -15.96
C PHE A 117 16.89 -8.01 -16.10
N LEU A 118 18.07 -7.77 -15.51
CA LEU A 118 18.70 -6.44 -15.53
C LEU A 118 18.93 -5.90 -16.95
N PRO A 119 19.41 -6.68 -17.92
CA PRO A 119 19.59 -6.17 -19.29
C PRO A 119 18.26 -5.75 -19.95
N MET A 120 17.19 -6.51 -19.71
CA MET A 120 15.85 -6.18 -20.21
C MET A 120 15.31 -4.90 -19.54
N ILE A 121 15.50 -4.76 -18.23
CA ILE A 121 15.07 -3.57 -17.48
C ILE A 121 15.79 -2.32 -18.01
N ASP A 122 17.11 -2.41 -18.21
CA ASP A 122 17.92 -1.33 -18.76
C ASP A 122 17.45 -0.93 -20.17
N GLN A 123 17.25 -1.91 -21.04
CA GLN A 123 16.72 -1.67 -22.38
C GLN A 123 15.36 -0.96 -22.35
N ILE A 124 14.41 -1.44 -21.53
CA ILE A 124 13.09 -0.83 -21.39
C ILE A 124 13.21 0.62 -20.89
N ALA A 125 14.07 0.86 -19.89
CA ALA A 125 14.28 2.20 -19.36
C ALA A 125 14.85 3.16 -20.42
N GLN A 126 15.84 2.70 -21.19
CA GLN A 126 16.42 3.48 -22.30
C GLN A 126 15.39 3.79 -23.38
N GLU A 127 14.58 2.81 -23.80
CA GLU A 127 13.51 3.00 -24.77
C GLU A 127 12.47 4.03 -24.32
N VAL A 128 12.14 4.01 -23.03
CA VAL A 128 11.18 4.97 -22.46
C VAL A 128 11.77 6.36 -22.40
N VAL A 129 13.03 6.51 -21.96
CA VAL A 129 13.73 7.79 -21.91
C VAL A 129 13.90 8.40 -23.30
N ALA A 130 14.23 7.58 -24.30
CA ALA A 130 14.41 8.03 -25.68
C ALA A 130 13.18 8.73 -26.28
N ARG A 131 11.98 8.50 -25.73
CA ARG A 131 10.75 9.11 -26.23
C ARG A 131 10.61 10.59 -25.89
N PHE A 132 11.30 11.07 -24.87
CA PHE A 132 11.15 12.45 -24.38
C PHE A 132 12.47 13.18 -24.18
N ILE A 133 13.62 12.52 -24.30
CA ILE A 133 14.92 13.14 -24.01
C ILE A 133 15.18 14.38 -24.87
N ASP A 134 14.76 14.34 -26.13
CA ASP A 134 14.96 15.48 -27.07
C ASP A 134 14.02 16.65 -26.77
N HIS A 135 12.96 16.43 -25.98
CA HIS A 135 12.05 17.51 -25.60
C HIS A 135 12.58 18.36 -24.44
N GLY A 136 13.64 17.91 -23.74
CA GLY A 136 14.25 18.62 -22.61
C GLY A 136 13.42 18.69 -21.33
N THR A 137 12.16 18.25 -21.38
CA THR A 137 11.23 18.19 -20.26
C THR A 137 10.32 16.98 -20.39
N CYS A 138 9.85 16.44 -19.24
CA CYS A 138 8.89 15.35 -19.25
C CYS A 138 7.96 15.42 -18.04
N GLU A 139 6.79 14.79 -18.13
CA GLU A 139 5.98 14.43 -16.97
C GLU A 139 6.46 13.05 -16.49
N ILE A 140 7.20 13.04 -15.38
CA ILE A 140 7.97 11.86 -14.96
C ILE A 140 7.09 10.66 -14.56
N VAL A 141 5.90 10.91 -13.99
CA VAL A 141 5.02 9.83 -13.53
C VAL A 141 4.41 9.12 -14.74
N GLU A 142 3.81 9.86 -15.66
CA GLU A 142 3.09 9.29 -16.80
C GLU A 142 4.08 8.74 -17.85
N GLN A 143 5.12 9.51 -18.16
CA GLN A 143 6.03 9.18 -19.26
C GLN A 143 7.14 8.19 -18.87
N PHE A 144 7.46 8.03 -17.58
CA PHE A 144 8.51 7.14 -17.12
C PHE A 144 8.05 6.15 -16.03
N SER A 145 7.67 6.66 -14.84
CA SER A 145 7.46 5.81 -13.66
C SER A 145 6.29 4.83 -13.80
N SER A 146 5.28 5.16 -14.60
CA SER A 146 4.18 4.25 -14.91
C SER A 146 4.52 3.26 -16.04
N GLN A 147 5.37 3.66 -16.98
CA GLN A 147 5.69 2.86 -18.16
C GLN A 147 6.66 1.72 -17.87
N VAL A 148 7.74 2.01 -17.14
CA VAL A 148 8.82 1.05 -16.91
C VAL A 148 8.35 -0.19 -16.15
N PRO A 149 7.70 -0.08 -14.98
CA PRO A 149 7.29 -1.26 -14.21
C PRO A 149 6.30 -2.14 -14.96
N ILE A 150 5.32 -1.54 -15.64
CA ILE A 150 4.32 -2.29 -16.41
C ILE A 150 4.99 -3.12 -17.50
N ARG A 151 5.91 -2.52 -18.26
CA ARG A 151 6.62 -3.22 -19.31
C ARG A 151 7.54 -4.31 -18.79
N VAL A 152 8.23 -4.04 -17.68
CA VAL A 152 9.09 -5.05 -17.04
C VAL A 152 8.26 -6.27 -16.62
N ILE A 153 7.17 -6.06 -15.86
CA ILE A 153 6.32 -7.17 -15.41
C ILE A 153 5.69 -7.94 -16.59
N SER A 154 5.32 -7.23 -17.66
CA SER A 154 4.70 -7.87 -18.83
C SER A 154 5.68 -8.71 -19.67
N ASN A 155 7.00 -8.53 -19.46
CA ASN A 155 8.05 -9.27 -20.16
C ASN A 155 8.76 -10.32 -19.29
N MET A 156 8.36 -10.43 -18.02
CA MET A 156 8.85 -11.47 -17.10
C MET A 156 8.06 -12.78 -17.27
#